data_29d3501e79a82e7f53882f64cb13c94a
#
_entry.id   29d3501e79a82e7f53882f64cb13c94a
#
_cell.length_a   1.000
_cell.length_b   1.000
_cell.length_c   1.000
_cell.angle_alpha   90.00
_cell.angle_beta   90.00
_cell.angle_gamma   90.00
#
_symmetry.space_group_name_H-M   'P 1'
#
loop_
_entity.id
_entity.type
_entity.pdbx_description
1 polymer ?
#
loop_
_entity_poly.entity_id
_entity_poly.type
_entity_poly.pdbx_seq_one_letter_code
_entity_poly.pdbx_strand_id
1 'polypeptide(L)'
;MLKPWLKRILGIVGTLALMALTVILYRRTEWSKGFTPDGVMTLVAGVIAFIAVIIQIRSSSKQVQDQIKAQRDAEREEHERQKRAVATAILFEIDLIYRSMIRGTGEAMQNAVGGEFVVKPHSLHFTVYEGNAGNIGQLPASLGQDIVGLYGSITRILITLQVYSDAVRNAHEPPGNIDWKAMASQYYEQTVKAIPQVRLLSYLVSRRLCEYTGVEFTPPTIAVAAENLTDLQELVKKM
;
A
#
# COMPACT_ATOMS: atom_id res chain seq x y z
N MET A 1 8.74 6.04 38.87
CA MET A 1 7.49 5.23 38.67
C MET A 1 7.48 4.09 39.68
N LEU A 2 6.50 4.04 40.60
CA LEU A 2 6.36 2.96 41.60
C LEU A 2 6.02 1.65 40.87
N LYS A 3 6.73 0.56 41.23
CA LYS A 3 6.50 -0.78 40.67
C LYS A 3 5.05 -1.24 40.92
N PRO A 4 4.39 -1.92 39.99
CA PRO A 4 2.96 -2.25 40.03
C PRO A 4 2.57 -3.09 41.28
N TRP A 5 3.47 -3.90 41.78
CA TRP A 5 3.25 -4.65 43.03
C TRP A 5 3.21 -3.76 44.29
N LEU A 6 3.99 -2.65 44.30
CA LEU A 6 4.01 -1.69 45.40
C LEU A 6 2.65 -0.95 45.53
N LYS A 7 2.03 -0.63 44.39
CA LYS A 7 0.69 -0.03 44.35
C LYS A 7 -0.39 -0.98 44.90
N ARG A 8 -0.23 -2.29 44.66
CA ARG A 8 -1.14 -3.30 45.19
C ARG A 8 -1.00 -3.43 46.72
N ILE A 9 0.23 -3.46 47.22
CA ILE A 9 0.50 -3.52 48.65
C ILE A 9 0.00 -2.26 49.35
N LEU A 10 0.24 -1.07 48.77
CA LEU A 10 -0.27 0.19 49.34
C LEU A 10 -1.81 0.21 49.39
N GLY A 11 -2.49 -0.35 48.40
CA GLY A 11 -3.96 -0.50 48.39
C GLY A 11 -4.46 -1.40 49.48
N ILE A 12 -3.82 -2.55 49.71
CA ILE A 12 -4.18 -3.52 50.75
C ILE A 12 -3.91 -2.94 52.17
N VAL A 13 -2.75 -2.32 52.34
CA VAL A 13 -2.39 -1.65 53.59
C VAL A 13 -3.32 -0.49 53.90
N GLY A 14 -3.69 0.32 52.88
CA GLY A 14 -4.66 1.40 53.06
C GLY A 14 -6.05 0.91 53.47
N THR A 15 -6.54 -0.19 52.90
CA THR A 15 -7.84 -0.77 53.28
C THR A 15 -7.79 -1.37 54.69
N LEU A 16 -6.72 -2.05 55.07
CA LEU A 16 -6.52 -2.57 56.43
C LEU A 16 -6.41 -1.44 57.46
N ALA A 17 -5.71 -0.36 57.11
CA ALA A 17 -5.60 0.83 57.96
C ALA A 17 -6.97 1.52 58.18
N LEU A 18 -7.78 1.60 57.13
CA LEU A 18 -9.13 2.17 57.18
C LEU A 18 -10.05 1.30 58.02
N MET A 19 -9.98 -0.04 57.90
CA MET A 19 -10.71 -0.96 58.78
C MET A 19 -10.27 -0.84 60.24
N ALA A 20 -8.98 -0.78 60.51
CA ALA A 20 -8.47 -0.60 61.87
C ALA A 20 -8.92 0.73 62.47
N LEU A 21 -8.89 1.82 61.68
CA LEU A 21 -9.36 3.14 62.06
C LEU A 21 -10.86 3.12 62.42
N THR A 22 -11.68 2.44 61.62
CA THR A 22 -13.13 2.28 61.85
C THR A 22 -13.40 1.53 63.14
N VAL A 23 -12.64 0.47 63.42
CA VAL A 23 -12.74 -0.30 64.68
C VAL A 23 -12.29 0.53 65.87
N ILE A 24 -11.25 1.32 65.79
CA ILE A 24 -10.73 2.20 66.81
C ILE A 24 -11.72 3.34 67.10
N LEU A 25 -12.28 3.97 66.08
CA LEU A 25 -13.32 4.98 66.26
C LEU A 25 -14.59 4.40 66.88
N TYR A 26 -14.97 3.21 66.46
CA TYR A 26 -16.10 2.47 67.07
C TYR A 26 -15.90 2.20 68.57
N ARG A 27 -14.68 1.85 69.01
CA ARG A 27 -14.35 1.63 70.41
C ARG A 27 -14.25 2.91 71.25
N ARG A 28 -13.90 4.04 70.64
CA ARG A 28 -13.57 5.28 71.40
C ARG A 28 -14.74 6.25 71.53
N THR A 29 -15.77 6.10 70.73
CA THR A 29 -16.96 6.96 70.76
C THR A 29 -18.12 6.23 71.30
N GLU A 30 -18.86 6.85 72.24
CA GLU A 30 -20.13 6.32 72.81
C GLU A 30 -21.25 6.11 71.76
N TRP A 31 -20.86 6.12 70.46
CA TRP A 31 -21.69 5.78 69.31
C TRP A 31 -22.19 4.31 69.33
N SER A 32 -21.66 3.50 70.22
CA SER A 32 -22.11 2.13 70.48
C SER A 32 -23.59 1.99 70.84
N LYS A 33 -24.25 3.08 71.25
CA LYS A 33 -25.68 3.06 71.59
C LYS A 33 -26.62 3.19 70.35
N GLY A 34 -26.09 3.56 69.18
CA GLY A 34 -26.88 3.72 67.99
C GLY A 34 -26.55 2.75 66.80
N PHE A 35 -25.44 2.01 66.91
CA PHE A 35 -25.04 1.08 65.82
C PHE A 35 -25.39 -0.35 66.27
N THR A 36 -26.38 -0.93 65.63
CA THR A 36 -26.69 -2.35 65.77
C THR A 36 -25.58 -3.18 65.06
N PRO A 37 -25.28 -4.41 65.52
CA PRO A 37 -24.33 -5.31 64.82
C PRO A 37 -24.63 -5.47 63.38
N ASP A 38 -25.87 -5.42 62.92
CA ASP A 38 -26.32 -5.47 61.54
C ASP A 38 -25.92 -4.26 60.77
N GLY A 39 -25.88 -3.06 61.31
CA GLY A 39 -25.43 -1.85 60.69
C GLY A 39 -23.92 -1.87 60.35
N VAL A 40 -23.12 -2.45 61.27
CA VAL A 40 -21.66 -2.61 61.02
C VAL A 40 -21.41 -3.63 59.90
N MET A 41 -22.13 -4.75 59.89
CA MET A 41 -22.02 -5.77 58.84
C MET A 41 -22.44 -5.23 57.51
N THR A 42 -23.48 -4.41 57.44
CA THR A 42 -23.92 -3.73 56.19
C THR A 42 -22.86 -2.78 55.67
N LEU A 43 -22.18 -2.02 56.52
CA LEU A 43 -21.11 -1.10 56.12
C LEU A 43 -19.89 -1.86 55.59
N VAL A 44 -19.48 -2.96 56.27
CA VAL A 44 -18.39 -3.83 55.81
C VAL A 44 -18.72 -4.47 54.47
N ALA A 45 -19.94 -4.99 54.31
CA ALA A 45 -20.39 -5.55 53.04
C ALA A 45 -20.35 -4.49 51.88
N GLY A 46 -20.78 -3.26 52.18
CA GLY A 46 -20.72 -2.14 51.25
C GLY A 46 -19.29 -1.79 50.80
N VAL A 47 -18.33 -1.78 51.75
CA VAL A 47 -16.90 -1.54 51.40
C VAL A 47 -16.33 -2.67 50.56
N ILE A 48 -16.65 -3.92 50.87
CA ILE A 48 -16.20 -5.07 50.09
C ILE A 48 -16.78 -5.00 48.65
N ALA A 49 -18.08 -4.72 48.54
CA ALA A 49 -18.73 -4.55 47.25
C ALA A 49 -18.10 -3.42 46.41
N PHE A 50 -17.79 -2.28 47.05
CA PHE A 50 -17.14 -1.15 46.38
C PHE A 50 -15.74 -1.51 45.87
N ILE A 51 -14.95 -2.22 46.69
CA ILE A 51 -13.62 -2.70 46.25
C ILE A 51 -13.75 -3.68 45.09
N ALA A 52 -14.70 -4.61 45.12
CA ALA A 52 -14.95 -5.55 44.04
C ALA A 52 -15.29 -4.83 42.74
N VAL A 53 -16.15 -3.80 42.80
CA VAL A 53 -16.48 -2.96 41.62
C VAL A 53 -15.26 -2.24 41.07
N ILE A 54 -14.39 -1.66 41.88
CA ILE A 54 -13.15 -1.01 41.45
C ILE A 54 -12.22 -2.01 40.76
N ILE A 55 -12.07 -3.21 41.29
CA ILE A 55 -11.26 -4.27 40.71
C ILE A 55 -11.84 -4.68 39.34
N GLN A 56 -13.16 -4.85 39.27
CA GLN A 56 -13.87 -5.21 38.04
C GLN A 56 -13.73 -4.13 36.95
N ILE A 57 -13.90 -2.85 37.30
CA ILE A 57 -13.71 -1.72 36.35
C ILE A 57 -12.28 -1.70 35.82
N ARG A 58 -11.28 -1.90 36.68
CA ARG A 58 -9.88 -1.94 36.23
C ARG A 58 -9.58 -3.13 35.33
N SER A 59 -10.13 -4.30 35.65
CA SER A 59 -9.98 -5.51 34.82
C SER A 59 -10.66 -5.33 33.46
N SER A 60 -11.91 -4.84 33.45
CA SER A 60 -12.65 -4.57 32.23
C SER A 60 -11.96 -3.50 31.34
N SER A 61 -11.47 -2.43 31.95
CA SER A 61 -10.75 -1.37 31.24
C SER A 61 -9.47 -1.90 30.56
N LYS A 62 -8.72 -2.79 31.25
CA LYS A 62 -7.54 -3.42 30.64
C LYS A 62 -7.94 -4.33 29.48
N GLN A 63 -8.97 -5.14 29.66
CA GLN A 63 -9.46 -6.06 28.62
C GLN A 63 -9.94 -5.30 27.38
N VAL A 64 -10.66 -4.18 27.56
CA VAL A 64 -11.07 -3.31 26.45
C VAL A 64 -9.85 -2.70 25.72
N GLN A 65 -8.83 -2.25 26.46
CA GLN A 65 -7.61 -1.72 25.85
C GLN A 65 -6.86 -2.79 25.04
N ASP A 66 -6.77 -4.02 25.57
CA ASP A 66 -6.11 -5.13 24.86
C ASP A 66 -6.91 -5.52 23.60
N GLN A 67 -8.25 -5.50 23.66
CA GLN A 67 -9.11 -5.73 22.49
C GLN A 67 -8.95 -4.63 21.42
N ILE A 68 -8.97 -3.36 21.81
CA ILE A 68 -8.75 -2.24 20.88
C ILE A 68 -7.39 -2.34 20.21
N LYS A 69 -6.35 -2.72 20.98
CA LYS A 69 -5.01 -2.91 20.42
C LYS A 69 -5.00 -4.06 19.41
N ALA A 70 -5.54 -5.22 19.77
CA ALA A 70 -5.63 -6.37 18.88
C ALA A 70 -6.40 -6.06 17.58
N GLN A 71 -7.52 -5.32 17.71
CA GLN A 71 -8.29 -4.89 16.56
C GLN A 71 -7.48 -3.96 15.63
N ARG A 72 -6.79 -2.97 16.19
CA ARG A 72 -5.94 -2.05 15.39
C ARG A 72 -4.78 -2.78 14.70
N ASP A 73 -4.20 -3.76 15.38
CA ASP A 73 -3.11 -4.55 14.81
C ASP A 73 -3.65 -5.42 13.66
N ALA A 74 -4.83 -6.04 13.81
CA ALA A 74 -5.50 -6.80 12.75
C ALA A 74 -5.89 -5.90 11.55
N GLU A 75 -6.43 -4.71 11.79
CA GLU A 75 -6.76 -3.73 10.74
C GLU A 75 -5.51 -3.30 9.96
N ARG A 76 -4.38 -3.10 10.64
CA ARG A 76 -3.10 -2.77 10.00
C ARG A 76 -2.58 -3.91 9.13
N GLU A 77 -2.63 -5.15 9.64
CA GLU A 77 -2.21 -6.31 8.87
C GLU A 77 -3.07 -6.50 7.62
N GLU A 78 -4.39 -6.34 7.73
CA GLU A 78 -5.30 -6.43 6.59
C GLU A 78 -5.00 -5.34 5.55
N HIS A 79 -4.77 -4.11 6.01
CA HIS A 79 -4.43 -3.00 5.12
C HIS A 79 -3.09 -3.24 4.37
N GLU A 80 -2.09 -3.77 5.06
CA GLU A 80 -0.82 -4.13 4.41
C GLU A 80 -0.97 -5.31 3.43
N ARG A 81 -1.84 -6.28 3.72
CA ARG A 81 -2.18 -7.36 2.78
C ARG A 81 -2.85 -6.81 1.52
N GLN A 82 -3.80 -5.90 1.67
CA GLN A 82 -4.48 -5.26 0.54
C GLN A 82 -3.50 -4.47 -0.34
N LYS A 83 -2.59 -3.69 0.25
CA LYS A 83 -1.54 -2.99 -0.50
C LYS A 83 -0.66 -3.95 -1.30
N ARG A 84 -0.22 -5.05 -0.69
CA ARG A 84 0.59 -6.06 -1.38
C ARG A 84 -0.19 -6.74 -2.51
N ALA A 85 -1.47 -7.02 -2.32
CA ALA A 85 -2.32 -7.60 -3.36
C ALA A 85 -2.44 -6.67 -4.57
N VAL A 86 -2.66 -5.36 -4.35
CA VAL A 86 -2.69 -4.35 -5.41
C VAL A 86 -1.35 -4.27 -6.13
N ALA A 87 -0.23 -4.21 -5.39
CA ALA A 87 1.10 -4.17 -5.97
C ALA A 87 1.41 -5.41 -6.82
N THR A 88 0.97 -6.59 -6.37
CA THR A 88 1.10 -7.85 -7.11
C THR A 88 0.26 -7.83 -8.39
N ALA A 89 -0.97 -7.37 -8.34
CA ALA A 89 -1.85 -7.26 -9.50
C ALA A 89 -1.27 -6.30 -10.56
N ILE A 90 -0.72 -5.16 -10.13
CA ILE A 90 -0.04 -4.21 -11.02
C ILE A 90 1.21 -4.84 -11.64
N LEU A 91 1.99 -5.62 -10.89
CA LEU A 91 3.15 -6.32 -11.39
C LEU A 91 2.79 -7.27 -12.56
N PHE A 92 1.70 -8.04 -12.41
CA PHE A 92 1.21 -8.92 -13.49
C PHE A 92 0.67 -8.14 -14.68
N GLU A 93 0.00 -7.01 -14.48
CA GLU A 93 -0.47 -6.17 -15.58
C GLU A 93 0.71 -5.57 -16.36
N ILE A 94 1.75 -5.09 -15.68
CA ILE A 94 2.98 -4.59 -16.32
C ILE A 94 3.64 -5.69 -17.16
N ASP A 95 3.73 -6.92 -16.64
CA ASP A 95 4.31 -8.05 -17.39
C ASP A 95 3.48 -8.38 -18.64
N LEU A 96 2.16 -8.37 -18.53
CA LEU A 96 1.26 -8.59 -19.66
C LEU A 96 1.42 -7.49 -20.73
N ILE A 97 1.44 -6.22 -20.32
CA ILE A 97 1.65 -5.08 -21.22
C ILE A 97 3.01 -5.19 -21.91
N TYR A 98 4.04 -5.51 -21.15
CA TYR A 98 5.38 -5.65 -21.69
C TYR A 98 5.46 -6.74 -22.77
N ARG A 99 4.91 -7.94 -22.51
CA ARG A 99 4.93 -9.06 -23.44
C ARG A 99 4.10 -8.78 -24.69
N SER A 100 2.90 -8.25 -24.53
CA SER A 100 1.96 -8.05 -25.63
C SER A 100 2.29 -6.85 -26.51
N MET A 101 2.73 -5.76 -25.89
CA MET A 101 2.93 -4.49 -26.60
C MET A 101 4.38 -4.16 -26.86
N ILE A 102 5.15 -4.04 -25.79
CA ILE A 102 6.47 -3.41 -25.88
C ILE A 102 7.43 -4.32 -26.65
N ARG A 103 7.37 -5.63 -26.37
CA ARG A 103 8.17 -6.61 -27.08
C ARG A 103 7.67 -6.80 -28.51
N GLY A 104 6.39 -7.13 -28.68
CA GLY A 104 5.80 -7.43 -29.99
C GLY A 104 5.89 -6.23 -30.95
N THR A 105 5.53 -5.03 -30.48
CA THR A 105 5.62 -3.80 -31.29
C THR A 105 7.07 -3.43 -31.61
N GLY A 106 7.97 -3.54 -30.61
CA GLY A 106 9.39 -3.23 -30.82
C GLY A 106 10.06 -4.17 -31.84
N GLU A 107 9.80 -5.47 -31.77
CA GLU A 107 10.32 -6.45 -32.74
C GLU A 107 9.72 -6.23 -34.14
N ALA A 108 8.43 -5.97 -34.22
CA ALA A 108 7.77 -5.70 -35.49
C ALA A 108 8.26 -4.40 -36.15
N MET A 109 8.46 -3.33 -35.37
CA MET A 109 9.02 -2.06 -35.90
C MET A 109 10.48 -2.22 -36.35
N GLN A 110 11.30 -3.00 -35.64
CA GLN A 110 12.69 -3.26 -36.04
C GLN A 110 12.78 -4.09 -37.31
N ASN A 111 11.81 -4.98 -37.54
CA ASN A 111 11.76 -5.87 -38.72
C ASN A 111 10.99 -5.27 -39.89
N ALA A 112 10.37 -4.10 -39.74
CA ALA A 112 9.62 -3.46 -40.79
C ALA A 112 10.57 -2.91 -41.88
N VAL A 113 10.60 -3.58 -43.03
CA VAL A 113 11.34 -3.12 -44.19
C VAL A 113 10.54 -2.00 -44.86
N GLY A 114 11.08 -0.79 -44.87
CA GLY A 114 10.46 0.36 -45.52
C GLY A 114 9.56 1.25 -44.65
N GLY A 115 9.46 0.98 -43.36
CA GLY A 115 8.75 1.88 -42.41
C GLY A 115 7.22 1.84 -42.50
N GLU A 116 6.64 0.97 -43.29
CA GLU A 116 5.18 0.81 -43.43
C GLU A 116 4.70 -0.30 -42.48
N PHE A 117 4.59 0.00 -41.21
CA PHE A 117 4.04 -0.91 -40.22
C PHE A 117 2.74 -0.34 -39.65
N VAL A 118 1.61 -0.95 -39.97
CA VAL A 118 0.32 -0.58 -39.43
C VAL A 118 0.11 -1.33 -38.13
N VAL A 119 0.29 -0.67 -37.00
CA VAL A 119 -0.16 -1.17 -35.73
C VAL A 119 -1.67 -0.98 -35.64
N LYS A 120 -2.45 -2.04 -35.46
CA LYS A 120 -3.81 -1.87 -34.94
C LYS A 120 -3.66 -1.59 -33.45
N PRO A 121 -3.86 -0.35 -32.99
CA PRO A 121 -3.83 -0.07 -31.56
C PRO A 121 -5.00 -0.82 -30.97
N HIS A 122 -4.71 -1.92 -30.30
CA HIS A 122 -5.70 -2.50 -29.41
C HIS A 122 -5.91 -1.46 -28.32
N SER A 123 -7.16 -1.15 -28.03
CA SER A 123 -7.52 -0.35 -26.84
C SER A 123 -7.00 -1.10 -25.63
N LEU A 124 -5.79 -0.79 -25.19
CA LEU A 124 -5.29 -1.33 -23.95
C LEU A 124 -6.01 -0.62 -22.83
N HIS A 125 -6.85 -1.37 -22.16
CA HIS A 125 -7.42 -0.98 -20.90
C HIS A 125 -6.45 -1.40 -19.79
N PHE A 126 -5.95 -0.45 -19.05
CA PHE A 126 -5.16 -0.68 -17.85
C PHE A 126 -6.10 -1.00 -16.68
N THR A 127 -6.80 -2.14 -16.79
CA THR A 127 -7.93 -2.47 -15.91
C THR A 127 -7.52 -2.50 -14.44
N VAL A 128 -6.34 -3.04 -14.14
CA VAL A 128 -5.84 -3.11 -12.77
C VAL A 128 -5.39 -1.74 -12.29
N TYR A 129 -4.63 -1.00 -13.10
CA TYR A 129 -4.15 0.33 -12.77
C TYR A 129 -5.33 1.31 -12.56
N GLU A 130 -6.26 1.38 -13.50
CA GLU A 130 -7.43 2.27 -13.44
C GLU A 130 -8.34 1.91 -12.27
N GLY A 131 -8.60 0.61 -12.05
CA GLY A 131 -9.43 0.12 -10.95
C GLY A 131 -8.79 0.30 -9.57
N ASN A 132 -7.48 0.51 -9.50
CA ASN A 132 -6.76 0.65 -8.24
C ASN A 132 -6.04 2.00 -8.07
N ALA A 133 -6.37 3.01 -8.86
CA ALA A 133 -5.69 4.32 -8.81
C ALA A 133 -5.67 4.94 -7.41
N GLY A 134 -6.76 4.83 -6.64
CA GLY A 134 -6.84 5.29 -5.25
C GLY A 134 -5.93 4.50 -4.30
N ASN A 135 -5.76 3.20 -4.53
CA ASN A 135 -4.94 2.32 -3.70
C ASN A 135 -3.44 2.47 -4.00
N ILE A 136 -3.08 2.87 -5.23
CA ILE A 136 -1.69 3.16 -5.63
C ILE A 136 -1.13 4.30 -4.79
N GLY A 137 -1.94 5.30 -4.46
CA GLY A 137 -1.56 6.40 -3.56
C GLY A 137 -1.24 5.97 -2.11
N GLN A 138 -1.61 4.75 -1.72
CA GLN A 138 -1.33 4.17 -0.40
C GLN A 138 -0.03 3.36 -0.36
N LEU A 139 0.58 3.08 -1.52
CA LEU A 139 1.90 2.47 -1.63
C LEU A 139 2.99 3.46 -1.18
N PRO A 140 4.22 3.01 -0.91
CA PRO A 140 5.34 3.91 -0.68
C PRO A 140 5.43 4.97 -1.78
N ALA A 141 5.55 6.25 -1.39
CA ALA A 141 5.39 7.38 -2.31
C ALA A 141 6.26 7.27 -3.57
N SER A 142 7.52 6.83 -3.42
CA SER A 142 8.43 6.63 -4.55
C SER A 142 7.96 5.51 -5.49
N LEU A 143 7.40 4.42 -4.94
CA LEU A 143 6.88 3.32 -5.74
C LEU A 143 5.60 3.73 -6.49
N GLY A 144 4.69 4.44 -5.82
CA GLY A 144 3.49 5.00 -6.45
C GLY A 144 3.82 5.94 -7.60
N GLN A 145 4.80 6.84 -7.42
CA GLN A 145 5.27 7.75 -8.46
C GLN A 145 5.86 7.01 -9.67
N ASP A 146 6.68 5.99 -9.43
CA ASP A 146 7.26 5.18 -10.50
C ASP A 146 6.20 4.44 -11.32
N ILE A 147 5.18 3.88 -10.64
CA ILE A 147 4.04 3.22 -11.31
C ILE A 147 3.32 4.24 -12.21
N VAL A 148 2.93 5.40 -11.67
CA VAL A 148 2.25 6.45 -12.44
C VAL A 148 3.09 6.91 -13.62
N GLY A 149 4.40 7.11 -13.42
CA GLY A 149 5.35 7.50 -14.47
C GLY A 149 5.45 6.46 -15.58
N LEU A 150 5.47 5.17 -15.23
CA LEU A 150 5.49 4.08 -16.19
C LEU A 150 4.21 4.05 -17.03
N TYR A 151 3.03 4.06 -16.42
CA TYR A 151 1.76 4.04 -17.15
C TYR A 151 1.58 5.29 -18.03
N GLY A 152 2.02 6.46 -17.56
CA GLY A 152 2.07 7.68 -18.36
C GLY A 152 2.96 7.55 -19.60
N SER A 153 4.11 6.90 -19.45
CA SER A 153 5.04 6.64 -20.56
C SER A 153 4.48 5.63 -21.54
N ILE A 154 3.83 4.57 -21.09
CA ILE A 154 3.14 3.57 -21.93
C ILE A 154 2.00 4.25 -22.70
N THR A 155 1.17 5.04 -22.03
CA THR A 155 0.07 5.78 -22.67
C THR A 155 0.59 6.70 -23.76
N ARG A 156 1.71 7.39 -23.53
CA ARG A 156 2.35 8.25 -24.54
C ARG A 156 2.76 7.46 -25.78
N ILE A 157 3.37 6.28 -25.61
CA ILE A 157 3.72 5.41 -26.75
C ILE A 157 2.46 4.98 -27.51
N LEU A 158 1.39 4.62 -26.81
CA LEU A 158 0.13 4.22 -27.44
C LEU A 158 -0.45 5.34 -28.31
N ILE A 159 -0.51 6.55 -27.77
CA ILE A 159 -0.97 7.74 -28.54
C ILE A 159 -0.07 7.97 -29.74
N THR A 160 1.25 7.89 -29.57
CA THR A 160 2.21 8.08 -30.66
C THR A 160 2.04 7.02 -31.75
N LEU A 161 1.83 5.75 -31.38
CA LEU A 161 1.55 4.66 -32.31
C LEU A 161 0.21 4.85 -33.05
N GLN A 162 -0.82 5.36 -32.37
CA GLN A 162 -2.10 5.67 -32.99
C GLN A 162 -1.92 6.73 -34.07
N VAL A 163 -1.25 7.84 -33.73
CA VAL A 163 -0.99 8.93 -34.70
C VAL A 163 -0.12 8.46 -35.88
N TYR A 164 0.89 7.64 -35.58
CA TYR A 164 1.70 7.00 -36.64
C TYR A 164 0.83 6.15 -37.57
N SER A 165 -0.01 5.28 -37.03
CA SER A 165 -0.89 4.42 -37.83
C SER A 165 -1.87 5.20 -38.70
N ASP A 166 -2.42 6.29 -38.16
CA ASP A 166 -3.32 7.18 -38.88
C ASP A 166 -2.54 7.93 -39.98
N ALA A 167 -1.32 8.39 -39.72
CA ALA A 167 -0.47 9.04 -40.71
C ALA A 167 -0.08 8.08 -41.85
N VAL A 168 0.27 6.82 -41.55
CA VAL A 168 0.58 5.81 -42.59
C VAL A 168 -0.66 5.53 -43.47
N ARG A 169 -1.83 5.41 -42.84
CA ARG A 169 -3.09 5.17 -43.55
C ARG A 169 -3.40 6.31 -44.54
N ASN A 170 -3.24 7.54 -44.07
CA ASN A 170 -3.56 8.74 -44.87
C ASN A 170 -2.44 9.11 -45.85
N ALA A 171 -1.24 8.51 -45.74
CA ALA A 171 -0.14 8.74 -46.68
C ALA A 171 -0.44 8.30 -48.13
N HIS A 172 -1.46 7.46 -48.33
CA HIS A 172 -1.96 7.03 -49.62
C HIS A 172 -3.07 7.93 -50.21
N GLU A 173 -3.56 8.91 -49.43
CA GLU A 173 -4.53 9.88 -49.91
C GLU A 173 -3.86 10.96 -50.82
N PRO A 174 -4.63 11.58 -51.71
CA PRO A 174 -4.06 12.66 -52.55
C PRO A 174 -3.50 13.78 -51.66
N PRO A 175 -2.38 14.40 -52.07
CA PRO A 175 -1.69 15.39 -51.27
C PRO A 175 -2.61 16.57 -50.92
N GLY A 176 -2.95 16.66 -49.61
CA GLY A 176 -3.61 17.82 -49.05
C GLY A 176 -2.61 18.77 -48.40
N ASN A 177 -3.08 19.59 -47.45
CA ASN A 177 -2.23 20.56 -46.73
C ASN A 177 -1.29 19.88 -45.70
N ILE A 178 -1.36 18.56 -45.52
CA ILE A 178 -0.58 17.82 -44.52
C ILE A 178 0.34 16.83 -45.22
N ASP A 179 1.64 16.91 -44.91
CA ASP A 179 2.61 15.90 -45.33
C ASP A 179 2.55 14.68 -44.38
N TRP A 180 1.66 13.75 -44.71
CA TRP A 180 1.46 12.53 -43.93
C TRP A 180 2.70 11.64 -43.86
N LYS A 181 3.54 11.62 -44.91
CA LYS A 181 4.77 10.83 -44.95
C LYS A 181 5.81 11.37 -43.97
N ALA A 182 6.01 12.68 -43.96
CA ALA A 182 6.91 13.32 -42.99
C ALA A 182 6.42 13.10 -41.57
N MET A 183 5.09 13.22 -41.33
CA MET A 183 4.48 12.96 -40.06
C MET A 183 4.68 11.50 -39.61
N ALA A 184 4.43 10.53 -40.47
CA ALA A 184 4.65 9.11 -40.17
C ALA A 184 6.11 8.84 -39.79
N SER A 185 7.07 9.37 -40.56
CA SER A 185 8.51 9.23 -40.24
C SER A 185 8.87 9.81 -38.88
N GLN A 186 8.37 10.99 -38.56
CA GLN A 186 8.61 11.64 -37.27
C GLN A 186 8.08 10.82 -36.09
N TYR A 187 6.85 10.34 -36.16
CA TYR A 187 6.24 9.52 -35.10
C TYR A 187 6.86 8.13 -34.98
N TYR A 188 7.32 7.54 -36.10
CA TYR A 188 8.11 6.33 -36.09
C TYR A 188 9.40 6.50 -35.25
N GLU A 189 10.19 7.54 -35.55
CA GLU A 189 11.41 7.82 -34.80
C GLU A 189 11.17 8.07 -33.34
N GLN A 190 10.11 8.84 -33.00
CA GLN A 190 9.74 9.08 -31.61
C GLN A 190 9.40 7.76 -30.87
N THR A 191 8.67 6.88 -31.54
CA THR A 191 8.30 5.58 -30.95
C THR A 191 9.53 4.70 -30.73
N VAL A 192 10.39 4.59 -31.75
CA VAL A 192 11.63 3.79 -31.65
C VAL A 192 12.53 4.29 -30.54
N LYS A 193 12.63 5.60 -30.33
CA LYS A 193 13.41 6.20 -29.23
C LYS A 193 12.76 5.98 -27.84
N ALA A 194 11.43 5.92 -27.78
CA ALA A 194 10.71 5.78 -26.50
C ALA A 194 10.66 4.33 -25.99
N ILE A 195 10.66 3.33 -26.88
CA ILE A 195 10.56 1.91 -26.51
C ILE A 195 11.65 1.47 -25.50
N PRO A 196 12.96 1.75 -25.72
CA PRO A 196 13.99 1.37 -24.74
C PRO A 196 13.78 1.99 -23.36
N GLN A 197 13.32 3.24 -23.32
CA GLN A 197 13.04 3.95 -22.06
C GLN A 197 11.90 3.27 -21.28
N VAL A 198 10.82 2.91 -21.96
CA VAL A 198 9.69 2.22 -21.31
C VAL A 198 10.09 0.80 -20.90
N ARG A 199 10.93 0.12 -21.66
CA ARG A 199 11.51 -1.19 -21.27
C ARG A 199 12.28 -1.07 -19.96
N LEU A 200 13.16 -0.08 -19.84
CA LEU A 200 13.92 0.16 -18.63
C LEU A 200 13.02 0.51 -17.44
N LEU A 201 12.07 1.42 -17.63
CA LEU A 201 11.10 1.78 -16.58
C LEU A 201 10.28 0.56 -16.14
N SER A 202 9.78 -0.24 -17.08
CA SER A 202 9.05 -1.49 -16.75
C SER A 202 9.89 -2.43 -15.90
N TYR A 203 11.17 -2.60 -16.26
CA TYR A 203 12.10 -3.41 -15.46
C TYR A 203 12.30 -2.86 -14.05
N LEU A 204 12.60 -1.57 -13.91
CA LEU A 204 12.85 -0.93 -12.61
C LEU A 204 11.61 -0.99 -11.70
N VAL A 205 10.43 -0.69 -12.25
CA VAL A 205 9.17 -0.73 -11.51
C VAL A 205 8.84 -2.16 -11.10
N SER A 206 8.96 -3.13 -12.01
CA SER A 206 8.71 -4.55 -11.70
C SER A 206 9.65 -5.07 -10.61
N ARG A 207 10.94 -4.73 -10.67
CA ARG A 207 11.91 -5.08 -9.62
C ARG A 207 11.51 -4.53 -8.27
N ARG A 208 11.17 -3.24 -8.19
CA ARG A 208 10.74 -2.61 -6.93
C ARG A 208 9.42 -3.18 -6.40
N LEU A 209 8.50 -3.56 -7.29
CA LEU A 209 7.27 -4.26 -6.92
C LEU A 209 7.57 -5.65 -6.35
N CYS A 210 8.49 -6.42 -6.95
CA CYS A 210 8.93 -7.71 -6.41
C CYS A 210 9.57 -7.55 -5.01
N GLU A 211 10.45 -6.57 -4.84
CA GLU A 211 11.09 -6.27 -3.54
C GLU A 211 10.03 -5.89 -2.49
N TYR A 212 9.00 -5.13 -2.86
CA TYR A 212 7.94 -4.72 -1.96
C TYR A 212 6.97 -5.86 -1.59
N THR A 213 6.59 -6.68 -2.58
CA THR A 213 5.62 -7.77 -2.40
C THR A 213 6.23 -9.02 -1.81
N GLY A 214 7.55 -9.21 -1.96
CA GLY A 214 8.26 -10.44 -1.61
C GLY A 214 8.00 -11.58 -2.60
N VAL A 215 7.41 -11.30 -3.77
CA VAL A 215 7.18 -12.29 -4.82
C VAL A 215 8.51 -12.56 -5.52
N GLU A 216 8.96 -13.81 -5.51
CA GLU A 216 10.04 -14.27 -6.38
C GLU A 216 9.52 -14.31 -7.81
N PHE A 217 9.66 -13.21 -8.49
CA PHE A 217 9.25 -13.07 -9.86
C PHE A 217 10.51 -12.91 -10.72
N THR A 218 10.75 -13.89 -11.59
CA THR A 218 11.72 -13.78 -12.67
C THR A 218 10.94 -13.56 -13.96
N PRO A 219 10.47 -12.33 -14.26
CA PRO A 219 9.79 -12.10 -15.52
C PRO A 219 10.81 -12.29 -16.65
N PRO A 220 10.38 -12.86 -17.79
CA PRO A 220 11.19 -12.82 -19.03
C PRO A 220 11.65 -11.40 -19.37
N THR A 221 10.92 -10.40 -18.92
CA THR A 221 11.22 -8.97 -18.96
C THR A 221 12.55 -8.63 -18.30
N ILE A 222 12.83 -9.23 -17.12
CA ILE A 222 14.06 -8.98 -16.36
C ILE A 222 15.26 -9.64 -17.04
N ALA A 223 15.12 -10.84 -17.60
CA ALA A 223 16.21 -11.55 -18.26
C ALA A 223 16.67 -10.81 -19.55
N VAL A 224 15.74 -10.34 -20.37
CA VAL A 224 16.06 -9.59 -21.60
C VAL A 224 16.64 -8.21 -21.29
N ALA A 225 16.21 -7.56 -20.21
CA ALA A 225 16.76 -6.28 -19.78
C ALA A 225 18.15 -6.43 -19.14
N ALA A 226 18.43 -7.56 -18.48
CA ALA A 226 19.74 -7.80 -17.87
C ALA A 226 20.88 -7.92 -18.91
N GLU A 227 20.61 -8.47 -20.09
CA GLU A 227 21.60 -8.55 -21.18
C GLU A 227 21.96 -7.18 -21.74
N ASN A 228 21.05 -6.19 -21.64
CA ASN A 228 21.25 -4.83 -22.13
C ASN A 228 21.33 -3.77 -21.02
N LEU A 229 21.49 -4.19 -19.77
CA LEU A 229 21.43 -3.29 -18.61
C LEU A 229 22.51 -2.22 -18.63
N THR A 230 23.70 -2.57 -19.13
CA THR A 230 24.86 -1.66 -19.22
C THR A 230 24.57 -0.54 -20.23
N ASP A 231 24.03 -0.86 -21.39
CA ASP A 231 23.67 0.10 -22.43
C ASP A 231 22.51 1.00 -21.99
N LEU A 232 21.54 0.42 -21.24
CA LEU A 232 20.40 1.16 -20.71
C LEU A 232 20.79 2.08 -19.54
N GLN A 233 21.75 1.69 -18.71
CA GLN A 233 22.30 2.55 -17.65
C GLN A 233 23.10 3.74 -18.23
N GLU A 234 23.79 3.55 -19.34
CA GLU A 234 24.45 4.65 -20.02
C GLU A 234 23.47 5.62 -20.66
N LEU A 235 22.35 5.13 -21.20
CA LEU A 235 21.27 5.97 -21.74
C LEU A 235 20.63 6.84 -20.65
N VAL A 236 20.39 6.28 -19.46
CA VAL A 236 19.82 7.03 -18.32
C VAL A 236 20.79 8.08 -17.77
N LYS A 237 22.10 7.83 -17.82
CA LYS A 237 23.12 8.84 -17.42
C LYS A 237 23.24 10.01 -18.40
N LYS A 238 22.81 9.83 -19.64
CA LYS A 238 22.84 10.86 -20.68
C LYS A 238 21.52 11.68 -20.75
N MET A 239 20.52 11.32 -19.97
CA MET A 239 19.25 12.05 -19.80
C MET A 239 19.27 12.89 -18.53
#